data_a2e796b13a6b69ab5e954728429ea175
#
_entry.id   a2e796b13a6b69ab5e954728429ea175
#
_cell.length_a   1.000
_cell.length_b   1.000
_cell.length_c   1.000
_cell.angle_alpha   90.00
_cell.angle_beta   90.00
_cell.angle_gamma   90.00
#
_symmetry.space_group_name_H-M   'P 1'
#
loop_
_entity.id
_entity.type
_entity.pdbx_description
1 polymer ?
#
loop_
_entity_poly.entity_id
_entity_poly.type
_entity_poly.pdbx_seq_one_letter_code
_entity_poly.pdbx_strand_id
1 'polypeptide(L)'
;MKTTLASLLTTIALAASALAHGGIELGPNGGRILEFSKDETMHGEVTLKEGKFQIALLDKDMKPVALGEQTLTANGGPTGKAEKLAVEKVDGKFVVPAVKPGEWLILQYKDNAKAKAVTARLQYDTATCSKCKAPEWLCKCSAEEQKKEKK
;
A
#
# COMPACT_ATOMS: atom_id res chain seq x y z
N MET A 1 -27.15 42.61 -45.71
CA MET A 1 -27.16 41.17 -45.38
C MET A 1 -25.75 40.69 -45.18
N LYS A 2 -25.28 40.57 -43.97
CA LYS A 2 -23.99 39.98 -43.64
C LYS A 2 -24.18 39.14 -42.39
N THR A 3 -24.29 37.84 -42.58
CA THR A 3 -24.42 36.83 -41.53
C THR A 3 -23.00 36.47 -41.05
N THR A 4 -22.69 36.83 -39.83
CA THR A 4 -21.47 36.39 -39.15
C THR A 4 -21.77 35.10 -38.37
N LEU A 5 -21.21 33.98 -38.83
CA LEU A 5 -21.16 32.71 -38.07
C LEU A 5 -20.17 32.86 -36.92
N ALA A 6 -20.64 32.81 -35.71
CA ALA A 6 -19.82 32.66 -34.53
C ALA A 6 -19.51 31.16 -34.32
N SER A 7 -18.24 30.82 -34.53
CA SER A 7 -17.74 29.44 -34.29
C SER A 7 -17.51 29.24 -32.78
N LEU A 8 -18.32 28.40 -32.20
CA LEU A 8 -18.18 28.00 -30.77
C LEU A 8 -17.14 26.89 -30.68
N LEU A 9 -15.91 27.22 -30.27
CA LEU A 9 -14.88 26.23 -29.95
C LEU A 9 -15.22 25.65 -28.57
N THR A 10 -15.76 24.45 -28.57
CA THR A 10 -15.93 23.64 -27.34
C THR A 10 -14.59 22.98 -27.00
N THR A 11 -13.89 23.53 -26.04
CA THR A 11 -12.71 22.91 -25.44
C THR A 11 -13.15 21.73 -24.58
N ILE A 12 -12.97 20.52 -25.09
CA ILE A 12 -13.09 19.27 -24.31
C ILE A 12 -11.87 19.18 -23.39
N ALA A 13 -12.04 19.52 -22.13
CA ALA A 13 -11.06 19.22 -21.10
C ALA A 13 -11.03 17.70 -20.92
N LEU A 14 -10.00 17.04 -21.44
CA LEU A 14 -9.68 15.67 -21.08
C LEU A 14 -9.26 15.70 -19.60
N ALA A 15 -10.17 15.31 -18.71
CA ALA A 15 -9.80 14.91 -17.36
C ALA A 15 -8.93 13.65 -17.50
N ALA A 16 -7.63 13.83 -17.38
CA ALA A 16 -6.71 12.72 -17.18
C ALA A 16 -7.08 12.08 -15.83
N SER A 17 -7.85 11.00 -15.87
CA SER A 17 -8.03 10.12 -14.73
C SER A 17 -6.64 9.59 -14.40
N ALA A 18 -6.06 10.08 -13.29
CA ALA A 18 -4.90 9.44 -12.69
C ALA A 18 -5.32 8.01 -12.38
N LEU A 19 -4.95 7.08 -13.25
CA LEU A 19 -5.04 5.66 -12.99
C LEU A 19 -4.12 5.42 -11.79
N ALA A 20 -4.71 5.20 -10.62
CA ALA A 20 -4.00 4.67 -9.48
C ALA A 20 -3.25 3.43 -9.96
N HIS A 21 -1.95 3.54 -10.09
CA HIS A 21 -1.08 2.46 -10.53
C HIS A 21 -1.15 1.37 -9.47
N GLY A 22 -1.94 0.32 -9.74
CA GLY A 22 -2.09 -0.84 -8.87
C GLY A 22 -0.88 -1.76 -8.88
N GLY A 23 0.33 -1.21 -9.06
CA GLY A 23 1.59 -1.94 -8.93
C GLY A 23 2.05 -2.00 -7.49
N ILE A 24 2.71 -3.10 -7.12
CA ILE A 24 3.40 -3.20 -5.83
C ILE A 24 4.67 -2.37 -5.90
N GLU A 25 4.80 -1.41 -4.99
CA GLU A 25 6.02 -0.64 -4.78
C GLU A 25 6.82 -1.23 -3.63
N LEU A 26 8.15 -1.28 -3.79
CA LEU A 26 9.07 -1.72 -2.75
C LEU A 26 9.85 -0.52 -2.22
N GLY A 27 9.99 -0.49 -0.89
CA GLY A 27 10.75 0.53 -0.20
C GLY A 27 12.26 0.26 -0.17
N PRO A 28 13.01 1.15 0.51
CA PRO A 28 14.47 1.08 0.57
C PRO A 28 15.02 -0.19 1.24
N ASN A 29 14.22 -0.87 2.08
CA ASN A 29 14.61 -2.13 2.71
C ASN A 29 14.07 -3.37 1.96
N GLY A 30 13.52 -3.20 0.76
CA GLY A 30 12.93 -4.27 -0.05
C GLY A 30 11.58 -4.76 0.44
N GLY A 31 10.96 -4.06 1.38
CA GLY A 31 9.62 -4.33 1.88
C GLY A 31 8.55 -3.72 0.97
N ARG A 32 7.32 -4.19 1.12
CA ARG A 32 6.18 -3.63 0.38
C ARG A 32 5.75 -2.30 0.97
N ILE A 33 5.59 -1.30 0.13
CA ILE A 33 5.03 0.01 0.52
C ILE A 33 3.52 -0.08 0.62
N LEU A 34 2.98 0.47 1.70
CA LEU A 34 1.56 0.71 1.93
C LEU A 34 1.34 2.19 2.22
N GLU A 35 0.27 2.77 1.66
CA GLU A 35 -0.07 4.16 1.86
C GLU A 35 -0.75 4.37 3.23
N PHE A 36 -0.17 5.26 4.04
CA PHE A 36 -0.67 5.64 5.36
C PHE A 36 -1.21 7.07 5.41
N SER A 37 -1.19 7.77 4.28
CA SER A 37 -1.85 9.06 4.09
C SER A 37 -2.60 9.08 2.75
N LYS A 38 -3.54 10.01 2.60
CA LYS A 38 -4.31 10.15 1.35
C LYS A 38 -3.56 10.91 0.27
N ASP A 39 -2.55 11.64 0.66
CA ASP A 39 -1.74 12.52 -0.17
C ASP A 39 -0.31 11.97 -0.40
N GLU A 40 -0.11 10.68 -0.12
CA GLU A 40 1.16 9.97 -0.31
C GLU A 40 2.34 10.63 0.42
N THR A 41 2.07 11.24 1.58
CA THR A 41 3.10 11.89 2.41
C THR A 41 3.62 11.00 3.54
N MET A 42 2.93 9.90 3.83
CA MET A 42 3.32 8.93 4.84
C MET A 42 3.09 7.50 4.34
N HIS A 43 4.12 6.70 4.40
CA HIS A 43 4.12 5.32 3.96
C HIS A 43 4.50 4.37 5.09
N GLY A 44 4.04 3.13 5.00
CA GLY A 44 4.50 2.02 5.80
C GLY A 44 5.24 1.01 4.95
N GLU A 45 6.54 0.80 5.18
CA GLU A 45 7.28 -0.27 4.54
C GLU A 45 7.17 -1.54 5.37
N VAL A 46 6.52 -2.56 4.80
CA VAL A 46 6.31 -3.86 5.45
C VAL A 46 7.38 -4.84 5.01
N THR A 47 8.21 -5.27 5.95
CA THR A 47 9.19 -6.33 5.77
C THR A 47 8.83 -7.54 6.63
N LEU A 48 9.26 -8.73 6.26
CA LEU A 48 9.09 -9.94 7.06
C LEU A 48 10.45 -10.34 7.66
N LYS A 49 10.49 -10.48 8.99
CA LYS A 49 11.66 -10.93 9.71
C LYS A 49 11.25 -11.86 10.87
N GLU A 50 11.84 -13.03 10.93
CA GLU A 50 11.62 -13.99 12.02
C GLU A 50 10.15 -14.30 12.32
N GLY A 51 9.32 -14.45 11.26
CA GLY A 51 7.90 -14.74 11.39
C GLY A 51 7.04 -13.56 11.87
N LYS A 52 7.58 -12.33 11.83
CA LYS A 52 6.85 -11.09 12.16
C LYS A 52 6.97 -10.08 11.04
N PHE A 53 5.90 -9.35 10.79
CA PHE A 53 5.96 -8.16 9.94
C PHE A 53 6.55 -7.00 10.75
N GLN A 54 7.55 -6.35 10.20
CA GLN A 54 8.10 -5.10 10.70
C GLN A 54 7.64 -3.98 9.76
N ILE A 55 7.01 -2.95 10.31
CA ILE A 55 6.49 -1.81 9.57
C ILE A 55 7.29 -0.57 9.95
N ALA A 56 8.15 -0.11 9.04
CA ALA A 56 8.87 1.14 9.16
C ALA A 56 8.04 2.28 8.56
N LEU A 57 8.02 3.45 9.21
CA LEU A 57 7.41 4.64 8.64
C LEU A 57 8.41 5.35 7.73
N LEU A 58 7.93 5.78 6.57
CA LEU A 58 8.68 6.54 5.58
C LEU A 58 7.90 7.81 5.18
N ASP A 59 8.62 8.89 4.95
CA ASP A 59 8.04 10.13 4.42
C ASP A 59 7.82 10.06 2.89
N LYS A 60 7.36 11.16 2.30
CA LYS A 60 7.14 11.27 0.84
C LYS A 60 8.39 11.05 -0.02
N ASP A 61 9.58 11.20 0.57
CA ASP A 61 10.88 11.01 -0.09
C ASP A 61 11.48 9.62 0.23
N MET A 62 10.67 8.71 0.79
CA MET A 62 11.06 7.36 1.25
C MET A 62 12.16 7.37 2.32
N LYS A 63 12.25 8.43 3.11
CA LYS A 63 13.18 8.53 4.24
C LYS A 63 12.52 8.03 5.53
N PRO A 64 13.29 7.38 6.42
CA PRO A 64 12.74 6.88 7.68
C PRO A 64 12.19 8.01 8.56
N VAL A 65 11.01 7.79 9.12
CA VAL A 65 10.35 8.63 10.11
C VAL A 65 10.38 7.92 11.46
N ALA A 66 10.87 8.62 12.49
CA ALA A 66 10.89 8.08 13.85
C ALA A 66 9.46 7.90 14.39
N LEU A 67 9.22 6.82 15.14
CA LEU A 67 7.98 6.63 15.86
C LEU A 67 7.88 7.58 17.05
N GLY A 68 6.78 8.31 17.12
CA GLY A 68 6.39 9.19 18.21
C GLY A 68 4.97 8.87 18.66
N GLU A 69 4.05 9.81 18.41
CA GLU A 69 2.62 9.70 18.76
C GLU A 69 1.82 8.81 17.80
N GLN A 70 2.42 8.37 16.71
CA GLN A 70 1.75 7.52 15.73
C GLN A 70 1.28 6.22 16.36
N THR A 71 0.11 5.76 15.93
CA THR A 71 -0.46 4.50 16.37
C THR A 71 -0.82 3.62 15.19
N LEU A 72 -0.70 2.32 15.39
CA LEU A 72 -1.08 1.30 14.43
C LEU A 72 -1.95 0.26 15.13
N THR A 73 -3.06 -0.10 14.52
CA THR A 73 -3.79 -1.31 14.87
C THR A 73 -3.73 -2.28 13.71
N ALA A 74 -3.69 -3.57 14.01
CA ALA A 74 -3.57 -4.60 13.01
C ALA A 74 -4.63 -5.67 13.22
N ASN A 75 -5.19 -6.15 12.11
CA ASN A 75 -6.02 -7.33 12.05
C ASN A 75 -5.48 -8.26 10.98
N GLY A 76 -5.57 -9.57 11.19
CA GLY A 76 -5.09 -10.55 10.25
C GLY A 76 -5.96 -11.77 10.17
N GLY A 77 -5.97 -12.43 9.01
CA GLY A 77 -6.73 -13.65 8.81
C GLY A 77 -7.32 -13.79 7.41
N PRO A 78 -8.11 -14.86 7.19
CA PRO A 78 -8.78 -15.08 5.94
C PRO A 78 -9.86 -14.02 5.67
N THR A 79 -10.25 -13.88 4.40
CA THR A 79 -11.29 -12.94 3.97
C THR A 79 -12.56 -13.08 4.81
N GLY A 80 -13.01 -11.98 5.42
CA GLY A 80 -14.22 -11.93 6.22
C GLY A 80 -14.09 -12.46 7.66
N LYS A 81 -12.91 -12.92 8.08
CA LYS A 81 -12.64 -13.45 9.43
C LYS A 81 -11.31 -12.93 10.01
N ALA A 82 -11.00 -11.65 9.76
CA ALA A 82 -9.80 -11.07 10.32
C ALA A 82 -9.95 -10.86 11.84
N GLU A 83 -8.93 -11.27 12.58
CA GLU A 83 -8.85 -11.13 14.04
C GLU A 83 -7.81 -10.06 14.40
N LYS A 84 -7.98 -9.46 15.57
CA LYS A 84 -7.04 -8.44 16.07
C LYS A 84 -5.68 -9.07 16.37
N LEU A 85 -4.63 -8.45 15.84
CA LEU A 85 -3.25 -8.83 16.12
C LEU A 85 -2.62 -7.87 17.13
N ALA A 86 -1.69 -8.39 17.94
CA ALA A 86 -0.87 -7.56 18.81
C ALA A 86 0.06 -6.67 17.97
N VAL A 87 0.19 -5.41 18.37
CA VAL A 87 1.13 -4.46 17.76
C VAL A 87 2.09 -3.99 18.82
N GLU A 88 3.36 -4.19 18.59
CA GLU A 88 4.46 -3.74 19.45
C GLU A 88 5.23 -2.62 18.76
N LYS A 89 5.89 -1.75 19.53
CA LYS A 89 6.87 -0.79 19.02
C LYS A 89 8.26 -1.26 19.43
N VAL A 90 9.06 -1.67 18.46
CA VAL A 90 10.42 -2.20 18.68
C VAL A 90 11.38 -1.54 17.69
N ASP A 91 12.49 -1.03 18.17
CA ASP A 91 13.55 -0.42 17.36
C ASP A 91 13.04 0.62 16.33
N GLY A 92 12.09 1.46 16.75
CA GLY A 92 11.52 2.49 15.89
C GLY A 92 10.59 1.98 14.77
N LYS A 93 10.08 0.76 14.90
CA LYS A 93 9.14 0.14 13.97
C LYS A 93 7.92 -0.39 14.71
N PHE A 94 6.80 -0.53 14.01
CA PHE A 94 5.71 -1.37 14.48
C PHE A 94 6.01 -2.83 14.12
N VAL A 95 5.76 -3.73 15.05
CA VAL A 95 5.98 -5.17 14.88
C VAL A 95 4.66 -5.90 15.12
N VAL A 96 4.29 -6.75 14.18
CA VAL A 96 3.02 -7.49 14.17
C VAL A 96 3.31 -8.95 13.84
N PRO A 97 2.65 -9.93 14.47
CA PRO A 97 2.76 -11.32 14.07
C PRO A 97 2.42 -11.50 12.59
N ALA A 98 3.17 -12.34 11.88
CA ALA A 98 2.85 -12.65 10.50
C ALA A 98 1.54 -13.44 10.42
N VAL A 99 0.72 -13.13 9.41
CA VAL A 99 -0.44 -13.93 9.04
C VAL A 99 0.00 -15.15 8.23
N LYS A 100 -0.90 -16.11 8.02
CA LYS A 100 -0.60 -17.28 7.19
C LYS A 100 -0.56 -16.91 5.71
N PRO A 101 0.18 -17.68 4.88
CA PRO A 101 0.14 -17.51 3.43
C PRO A 101 -1.29 -17.49 2.88
N GLY A 102 -1.58 -16.50 2.03
CA GLY A 102 -2.90 -16.26 1.44
C GLY A 102 -3.84 -15.41 2.28
N GLU A 103 -3.55 -15.19 3.54
CA GLU A 103 -4.37 -14.35 4.43
C GLU A 103 -4.08 -12.84 4.23
N TRP A 104 -4.98 -12.02 4.77
CA TRP A 104 -4.87 -10.57 4.75
C TRP A 104 -4.28 -10.03 6.04
N LEU A 105 -3.42 -9.04 5.89
CA LEU A 105 -3.01 -8.11 6.94
C LEU A 105 -3.71 -6.78 6.67
N ILE A 106 -4.48 -6.30 7.65
CA ILE A 106 -5.22 -5.04 7.59
C ILE A 106 -4.65 -4.13 8.67
N LEU A 107 -4.07 -3.01 8.26
CA LEU A 107 -3.45 -2.03 9.13
C LEU A 107 -4.29 -0.76 9.15
N GLN A 108 -4.51 -0.21 10.34
CA GLN A 108 -5.14 1.09 10.53
C GLN A 108 -4.13 2.00 11.22
N TYR A 109 -3.62 2.95 10.46
CA TYR A 109 -2.62 3.92 10.91
C TYR A 109 -3.28 5.23 11.30
N LYS A 110 -2.77 5.86 12.36
CA LYS A 110 -3.06 7.24 12.74
C LYS A 110 -1.77 7.97 12.99
N ASP A 111 -1.65 9.16 12.47
CA ASP A 111 -0.49 10.03 12.68
C ASP A 111 -0.37 10.53 14.13
N ASN A 112 -1.53 10.75 14.77
CA ASN A 112 -1.65 11.10 16.18
C ASN A 112 -3.03 10.70 16.71
N ALA A 113 -3.28 10.92 18.00
CA ALA A 113 -4.54 10.52 18.65
C ALA A 113 -5.80 11.16 18.04
N LYS A 114 -5.68 12.38 17.47
CA LYS A 114 -6.79 13.14 16.86
C LYS A 114 -6.96 12.86 15.37
N ALA A 115 -5.96 12.26 14.73
CA ALA A 115 -5.99 11.96 13.30
C ALA A 115 -7.04 10.89 12.96
N LYS A 116 -7.61 11.00 11.77
CA LYS A 116 -8.45 9.92 11.22
C LYS A 116 -7.57 8.73 10.86
N ALA A 117 -8.08 7.54 11.13
CA ALA A 117 -7.39 6.33 10.72
C ALA A 117 -7.37 6.19 9.19
N VAL A 118 -6.20 5.83 8.67
CA VAL A 118 -6.03 5.40 7.27
C VAL A 118 -5.87 3.89 7.27
N THR A 119 -6.65 3.20 6.44
CA THR A 119 -6.63 1.74 6.35
C THR A 119 -5.82 1.31 5.13
N ALA A 120 -4.78 0.53 5.37
CA ALA A 120 -4.01 -0.14 4.33
C ALA A 120 -4.18 -1.65 4.44
N ARG A 121 -4.04 -2.37 3.32
CA ARG A 121 -4.26 -3.82 3.24
C ARG A 121 -3.14 -4.47 2.45
N LEU A 122 -2.72 -5.62 2.92
CA LEU A 122 -1.73 -6.48 2.30
C LEU A 122 -2.28 -7.90 2.26
N GLN A 123 -2.36 -8.51 1.09
CA GLN A 123 -2.52 -9.96 0.99
C GLN A 123 -1.13 -10.61 1.07
N TYR A 124 -0.93 -11.49 2.03
CA TYR A 124 0.34 -12.18 2.21
C TYR A 124 0.39 -13.40 1.28
N ASP A 125 0.51 -13.14 -0.02
CA ASP A 125 0.63 -14.18 -1.04
C ASP A 125 2.11 -14.55 -1.22
N THR A 126 2.46 -15.75 -0.79
CA THR A 126 3.83 -16.29 -0.85
C THR A 126 4.11 -17.11 -2.10
N ALA A 127 3.13 -17.25 -3.02
CA ALA A 127 3.36 -17.90 -4.30
C ALA A 127 4.51 -17.21 -5.06
N THR A 128 5.30 -17.98 -5.77
CA THR A 128 6.43 -17.44 -6.54
C THR A 128 5.94 -16.90 -7.87
N CYS A 129 6.20 -15.63 -8.14
CA CYS A 129 5.93 -15.02 -9.43
C CYS A 129 6.74 -15.72 -10.54
N SER A 130 6.09 -16.11 -11.63
CA SER A 130 6.72 -16.80 -12.75
C SER A 130 7.80 -15.95 -13.45
N LYS A 131 7.62 -14.62 -13.46
CA LYS A 131 8.52 -13.66 -14.12
C LYS A 131 9.71 -13.26 -13.26
N CYS A 132 9.45 -12.59 -12.12
CA CYS A 132 10.51 -12.01 -11.31
C CYS A 132 11.05 -12.95 -10.21
N LYS A 133 10.43 -14.13 -10.03
CA LYS A 133 10.78 -15.13 -9.01
C LYS A 133 10.65 -14.64 -7.56
N ALA A 134 10.16 -13.43 -7.34
CA ALA A 134 9.81 -12.93 -6.01
C ALA A 134 8.48 -13.54 -5.54
N PRO A 135 8.20 -13.59 -4.23
CA PRO A 135 6.86 -13.91 -3.74
C PRO A 135 5.88 -12.83 -4.21
N GLU A 136 4.65 -13.25 -4.53
CA GLU A 136 3.63 -12.38 -5.13
C GLU A 136 3.37 -11.12 -4.29
N TRP A 137 3.43 -11.20 -2.97
CA TRP A 137 3.24 -10.02 -2.11
C TRP A 137 4.35 -8.96 -2.22
N LEU A 138 5.51 -9.31 -2.82
CA LEU A 138 6.63 -8.42 -3.15
C LEU A 138 6.87 -8.29 -4.67
N CYS A 139 5.97 -8.83 -5.49
CA CYS A 139 6.16 -8.86 -6.94
C CYS A 139 5.85 -7.50 -7.56
N LYS A 140 6.84 -6.92 -8.27
CA LYS A 140 6.71 -5.64 -8.99
C LYS A 140 6.06 -5.77 -10.38
N CYS A 141 5.75 -6.98 -10.84
CA CYS A 141 5.14 -7.18 -12.15
C CYS A 141 3.74 -6.54 -12.16
N SER A 142 3.40 -5.84 -13.25
CA SER A 142 2.10 -5.17 -13.35
C SER A 142 0.95 -6.20 -13.35
N ALA A 143 -0.19 -5.81 -12.78
CA ALA A 143 -1.37 -6.67 -12.75
C ALA A 143 -1.86 -7.06 -14.17
N GLU A 144 -1.60 -6.25 -15.18
CA GLU A 144 -1.92 -6.54 -16.58
C GLU A 144 -1.01 -7.62 -17.17
N GLU A 145 0.26 -7.61 -16.80
CA GLU A 145 1.21 -8.63 -17.23
C GLU A 145 0.92 -9.98 -16.57
N GLN A 146 0.54 -9.97 -15.28
CA GLN A 146 0.15 -11.17 -14.56
C GLN A 146 -1.12 -11.84 -15.14
N LYS A 147 -2.08 -11.05 -15.65
CA LYS A 147 -3.28 -11.59 -16.31
C LYS A 147 -2.98 -12.30 -17.64
N LYS A 148 -1.95 -11.88 -18.37
CA LYS A 148 -1.55 -12.52 -19.63
C LYS A 148 -0.90 -13.88 -19.43
N GLU A 149 -0.28 -14.12 -18.27
CA GLU A 149 0.36 -15.40 -17.96
C GLU A 149 -0.60 -16.48 -17.43
N LYS A 150 -1.75 -16.07 -16.87
CA LYS A 150 -2.77 -17.01 -16.34
C LYS A 150 -3.77 -17.50 -17.40
N LYS A 151 -3.60 -17.13 -18.67
CA LYS A 151 -4.33 -17.65 -19.83
C LYS A 151 -3.47 -18.61 -20.62
#